data_aea918e40652d482a3de3a79586dda63
#
_entry.id   aea918e40652d482a3de3a79586dda63
#
_cell.length_a   1.000
_cell.length_b   1.000
_cell.length_c   1.000
_cell.angle_alpha   90.00
_cell.angle_beta   90.00
_cell.angle_gamma   90.00
#
_symmetry.space_group_name_H-M   'P 1'
#
loop_
_entity.id
_entity.type
_entity.pdbx_description
1 polymer ?
#
loop_
_entity_poly.entity_id
_entity_poly.type
_entity_poly.pdbx_seq_one_letter_code
_entity_poly.pdbx_strand_id
1 'polypeptide(L)'
;MKKITKITAIVALMLVVCLSFAGCDNLGKTILSALSLDVTVNDPALVKVEDILDKKVKTESVKNGSFVYTLYTDNTACVTDYTGNDSVVSIPAEIDGAKVVGLENKSLKGSSSLKELIIPDSVEVIGNYAAMYCDNLEKVTIGKNVKHIGISAFEGSQENTYTGKSKLKTVIFNGAPKTISEKAFYFCSALTEIVLPEGVETIGEWAFAKCFSAKRIIIPEGVKKIDDHAFLKCTGAVEVSLPGTLECVDISTFYRCSSLEKLTLGEGIKKIEKGAFEECSALKTVTLPESLEKLGKYAFYNCYGLDEITVHSGVKVFGGEIFKAVGELTVITESGSGAEKYAKDNGFNVSIIG
;
A
#
# COMPACT_ATOMS: atom_id res chain seq x y z
N MET A 1 27.78 -24.30 -20.44
CA MET A 1 26.72 -24.68 -19.47
C MET A 1 26.12 -23.52 -18.67
N LYS A 2 26.85 -22.48 -18.26
CA LYS A 2 26.28 -21.36 -17.47
C LYS A 2 25.28 -20.42 -18.18
N LYS A 3 25.19 -20.41 -19.50
CA LYS A 3 24.23 -19.57 -20.27
C LYS A 3 22.84 -20.22 -20.42
N ILE A 4 22.74 -21.54 -20.39
CA ILE A 4 21.46 -22.26 -20.55
C ILE A 4 20.64 -22.15 -19.25
N THR A 5 21.28 -22.16 -18.10
CA THR A 5 20.62 -22.03 -16.77
C THR A 5 19.91 -20.68 -16.57
N LYS A 6 20.45 -19.58 -17.11
CA LYS A 6 19.83 -18.24 -16.99
C LYS A 6 18.59 -18.08 -17.89
N ILE A 7 18.58 -18.70 -19.08
CA ILE A 7 17.43 -18.62 -19.99
C ILE A 7 16.26 -19.45 -19.45
N THR A 8 16.54 -20.62 -18.86
CA THR A 8 15.51 -21.47 -18.23
C THR A 8 14.88 -20.80 -16.99
N ALA A 9 15.68 -20.06 -16.22
CA ALA A 9 15.17 -19.31 -15.06
C ALA A 9 14.27 -18.14 -15.48
N ILE A 10 14.60 -17.42 -16.56
CA ILE A 10 13.78 -16.30 -17.06
C ILE A 10 12.45 -16.81 -17.65
N VAL A 11 12.46 -17.94 -18.34
CA VAL A 11 11.22 -18.56 -18.88
C VAL A 11 10.34 -19.11 -17.75
N ALA A 12 10.93 -19.69 -16.70
CA ALA A 12 10.20 -20.13 -15.52
C ALA A 12 9.61 -18.94 -14.75
N LEU A 13 10.33 -17.84 -14.62
CA LEU A 13 9.85 -16.61 -13.98
C LEU A 13 8.70 -15.97 -14.76
N MET A 14 8.75 -15.94 -16.10
CA MET A 14 7.65 -15.47 -16.94
C MET A 14 6.40 -16.37 -16.83
N LEU A 15 6.55 -17.68 -16.68
CA LEU A 15 5.45 -18.62 -16.49
C LEU A 15 4.80 -18.46 -15.10
N VAL A 16 5.58 -18.21 -14.05
CA VAL A 16 5.06 -17.95 -12.69
C VAL A 16 4.31 -16.62 -12.64
N VAL A 17 4.83 -15.58 -13.28
CA VAL A 17 4.15 -14.29 -13.39
C VAL A 17 2.84 -14.40 -14.18
N CYS A 18 2.80 -15.19 -15.26
CA CYS A 18 1.57 -15.43 -16.02
C CYS A 18 0.53 -16.26 -15.24
N LEU A 19 0.95 -17.13 -14.34
CA LEU A 19 0.04 -18.00 -13.56
C LEU A 19 -0.52 -17.29 -12.31
N SER A 20 0.24 -16.35 -11.73
CA SER A 20 -0.26 -15.51 -10.61
C SER A 20 -1.37 -14.54 -11.06
N PHE A 21 -1.36 -14.09 -12.32
CA PHE A 21 -2.46 -13.32 -12.92
C PHE A 21 -3.75 -14.13 -13.14
N ALA A 22 -3.67 -15.47 -13.11
CA ALA A 22 -4.81 -16.36 -13.39
C ALA A 22 -5.53 -16.88 -12.12
N GLY A 23 -5.12 -16.48 -10.90
CA GLY A 23 -5.78 -16.88 -9.65
C GLY A 23 -5.64 -18.36 -9.27
N CYS A 24 -4.60 -19.07 -9.74
CA CYS A 24 -4.37 -20.49 -9.53
C CYS A 24 -3.08 -20.77 -8.74
N ASP A 25 -2.99 -20.30 -7.50
CA ASP A 25 -1.81 -20.49 -6.63
C ASP A 25 -1.38 -21.96 -6.42
N ASN A 26 -2.30 -22.90 -6.46
CA ASN A 26 -2.00 -24.32 -6.27
C ASN A 26 -1.49 -25.01 -7.54
N LEU A 27 -1.86 -24.56 -8.73
CA LEU A 27 -1.44 -25.17 -9.98
C LEU A 27 0.03 -24.86 -10.29
N GLY A 28 0.47 -23.65 -10.00
CA GLY A 28 1.87 -23.22 -10.14
C GLY A 28 2.83 -24.03 -9.29
N LYS A 29 2.50 -24.27 -8.03
CA LYS A 29 3.29 -25.09 -7.09
C LYS A 29 3.39 -26.55 -7.53
N THR A 30 2.28 -27.11 -8.03
CA THR A 30 2.22 -28.49 -8.51
C THR A 30 3.05 -28.69 -9.79
N ILE A 31 3.04 -27.73 -10.71
CA ILE A 31 3.84 -27.80 -11.94
C ILE A 31 5.34 -27.65 -11.63
N LEU A 32 5.73 -26.77 -10.70
CA LEU A 32 7.13 -26.59 -10.29
C LEU A 32 7.69 -27.84 -9.59
N SER A 33 6.89 -28.52 -8.75
CA SER A 33 7.28 -29.77 -8.12
C SER A 33 7.41 -30.92 -9.12
N ALA A 34 6.55 -30.98 -10.14
CA ALA A 34 6.57 -32.01 -11.18
C ALA A 34 7.76 -31.87 -12.14
N LEU A 35 8.33 -30.66 -12.28
CA LEU A 35 9.47 -30.42 -13.14
C LEU A 35 10.83 -30.61 -12.43
N SER A 36 10.84 -31.01 -11.14
CA SER A 36 12.06 -31.12 -10.30
C SER A 36 12.99 -29.90 -10.43
N LEU A 37 12.41 -28.75 -10.74
CA LEU A 37 13.13 -27.48 -10.75
C LEU A 37 13.15 -26.97 -9.32
N ASP A 38 14.30 -27.06 -8.69
CA ASP A 38 14.61 -26.33 -7.43
C ASP A 38 14.71 -24.84 -7.77
N VAL A 39 13.59 -24.27 -8.21
CA VAL A 39 13.43 -22.83 -8.33
C VAL A 39 13.16 -22.38 -6.91
N THR A 40 14.21 -21.94 -6.23
CA THR A 40 14.04 -20.98 -5.14
C THR A 40 13.30 -19.79 -5.77
N VAL A 41 11.95 -19.82 -5.68
CA VAL A 41 11.13 -18.64 -5.94
C VAL A 41 11.77 -17.58 -5.07
N ASN A 42 12.28 -16.51 -5.67
CA ASN A 42 12.69 -15.33 -4.90
C ASN A 42 11.44 -14.82 -4.22
N ASP A 43 11.12 -15.41 -3.07
CA ASP A 43 10.14 -14.88 -2.14
C ASP A 43 10.67 -13.48 -1.80
N PRO A 44 9.93 -12.39 -2.13
CA PRO A 44 10.35 -11.03 -1.75
C PRO A 44 10.67 -10.92 -0.27
N ALA A 45 10.11 -11.82 0.56
CA ALA A 45 10.41 -11.95 1.97
C ALA A 45 11.86 -12.43 2.26
N LEU A 46 12.57 -12.95 1.27
CA LEU A 46 13.95 -13.42 1.40
C LEU A 46 14.99 -12.39 0.92
N VAL A 47 14.57 -11.29 0.30
CA VAL A 47 15.50 -10.21 -0.06
C VAL A 47 15.99 -9.56 1.23
N LYS A 48 17.30 -9.68 1.48
CA LYS A 48 17.93 -9.10 2.66
C LYS A 48 18.19 -7.60 2.46
N VAL A 49 18.28 -6.87 3.57
CA VAL A 49 18.62 -5.44 3.54
C VAL A 49 19.99 -5.19 2.92
N GLU A 50 20.96 -6.10 3.12
CA GLU A 50 22.28 -6.05 2.52
C GLU A 50 22.25 -6.05 0.98
N ASP A 51 21.31 -6.79 0.38
CA ASP A 51 21.13 -6.84 -1.08
C ASP A 51 20.52 -5.52 -1.60
N ILE A 52 19.55 -4.94 -0.87
CA ILE A 52 18.94 -3.65 -1.22
C ILE A 52 19.96 -2.52 -1.15
N LEU A 53 20.87 -2.58 -0.18
CA LEU A 53 21.91 -1.56 0.05
C LEU A 53 23.23 -1.84 -0.68
N ASP A 54 23.33 -2.95 -1.42
CA ASP A 54 24.57 -3.42 -2.08
C ASP A 54 25.75 -3.51 -1.09
N LYS A 55 25.53 -4.17 0.06
CA LYS A 55 26.51 -4.30 1.14
C LYS A 55 27.17 -5.68 1.15
N LYS A 56 28.43 -5.72 1.59
CA LYS A 56 29.16 -6.97 1.82
C LYS A 56 29.32 -7.20 3.31
N VAL A 57 28.89 -8.37 3.76
CA VAL A 57 28.97 -8.77 5.17
C VAL A 57 30.43 -8.94 5.59
N LYS A 58 30.79 -8.36 6.72
CA LYS A 58 32.06 -8.54 7.41
C LYS A 58 31.91 -9.52 8.57
N THR A 59 30.89 -9.33 9.42
CA THR A 59 30.64 -10.17 10.58
C THR A 59 29.14 -10.20 10.85
N GLU A 60 28.56 -11.39 10.96
CA GLU A 60 27.16 -11.60 11.33
C GLU A 60 26.97 -11.77 12.84
N SER A 61 25.76 -11.50 13.33
CA SER A 61 25.30 -11.80 14.67
C SER A 61 26.17 -11.22 15.81
N VAL A 62 26.67 -10.00 15.61
CA VAL A 62 27.35 -9.26 16.68
C VAL A 62 26.30 -8.78 17.67
N LYS A 63 26.58 -8.93 19.00
CA LYS A 63 25.65 -8.51 20.04
C LYS A 63 26.20 -7.30 20.80
N ASN A 64 25.37 -6.28 20.95
CA ASN A 64 25.61 -5.12 21.81
C ASN A 64 24.33 -4.79 22.58
N GLY A 65 24.37 -5.02 23.91
CA GLY A 65 23.18 -4.85 24.75
C GLY A 65 22.04 -5.75 24.30
N SER A 66 20.88 -5.13 24.01
CA SER A 66 19.67 -5.81 23.50
C SER A 66 19.63 -5.94 21.99
N PHE A 67 20.59 -5.36 21.25
CA PHE A 67 20.63 -5.42 19.80
C PHE A 67 21.59 -6.51 19.31
N VAL A 68 21.16 -7.20 18.26
CA VAL A 68 22.00 -8.05 17.41
C VAL A 68 22.09 -7.38 16.05
N TYR A 69 23.27 -7.35 15.44
CA TYR A 69 23.49 -6.68 14.17
C TYR A 69 24.48 -7.42 13.28
N THR A 70 24.39 -7.15 11.99
CA THR A 70 25.39 -7.52 10.99
C THR A 70 26.26 -6.31 10.70
N LEU A 71 27.58 -6.50 10.78
CA LEU A 71 28.58 -5.49 10.41
C LEU A 71 28.98 -5.68 8.95
N TYR A 72 28.99 -4.62 8.20
CA TYR A 72 29.43 -4.59 6.80
C TYR A 72 30.90 -4.14 6.64
N THR A 73 31.48 -4.44 5.47
CA THR A 73 32.90 -4.16 5.19
C THR A 73 33.21 -2.67 5.07
N ASP A 74 32.20 -1.84 4.85
CA ASP A 74 32.31 -0.36 4.75
C ASP A 74 32.10 0.33 6.10
N ASN A 75 32.14 -0.42 7.21
CA ASN A 75 31.88 0.06 8.57
C ASN A 75 30.47 0.62 8.78
N THR A 76 29.48 0.07 8.08
CA THR A 76 28.05 0.28 8.40
C THR A 76 27.47 -0.98 9.01
N ALA A 77 26.29 -0.89 9.64
CA ALA A 77 25.64 -2.00 10.32
C ALA A 77 24.15 -2.06 9.98
N CYS A 78 23.57 -3.26 10.07
CA CYS A 78 22.14 -3.49 10.01
C CYS A 78 21.69 -4.22 11.28
N VAL A 79 20.67 -3.71 11.98
CA VAL A 79 20.07 -4.39 13.14
C VAL A 79 19.28 -5.60 12.65
N THR A 80 19.68 -6.79 13.12
CA THR A 80 19.09 -8.06 12.71
C THR A 80 18.11 -8.62 13.73
N ASP A 81 18.27 -8.26 15.01
CA ASP A 81 17.35 -8.69 16.07
C ASP A 81 17.39 -7.74 17.27
N TYR A 82 16.26 -7.67 17.98
CA TYR A 82 16.11 -6.98 19.24
C TYR A 82 15.62 -7.95 20.32
N THR A 83 16.49 -8.26 21.27
CA THR A 83 16.24 -9.24 22.34
C THR A 83 15.75 -8.62 23.66
N GLY A 84 15.56 -7.28 23.68
CA GLY A 84 15.10 -6.53 24.85
C GLY A 84 13.58 -6.63 25.07
N ASN A 85 13.13 -6.02 26.16
CA ASN A 85 11.71 -5.97 26.51
C ASN A 85 11.27 -4.53 26.87
N ASP A 86 11.93 -3.54 26.29
CA ASP A 86 11.64 -2.14 26.58
C ASP A 86 10.35 -1.70 25.89
N SER A 87 9.61 -0.81 26.55
CA SER A 87 8.40 -0.23 25.98
C SER A 87 8.70 0.88 24.95
N VAL A 88 9.85 1.50 25.04
CA VAL A 88 10.36 2.49 24.08
C VAL A 88 11.69 1.98 23.55
N VAL A 89 11.76 1.75 22.26
CA VAL A 89 13.00 1.31 21.58
C VAL A 89 13.45 2.41 20.64
N SER A 90 14.63 2.96 20.92
CA SER A 90 15.34 3.83 19.98
C SER A 90 16.45 3.01 19.34
N ILE A 91 16.33 2.81 18.03
CA ILE A 91 17.39 2.18 17.25
C ILE A 91 18.61 3.10 17.29
N PRO A 92 19.80 2.62 17.68
CA PRO A 92 20.99 3.47 17.73
C PRO A 92 21.37 3.94 16.31
N ALA A 93 21.77 5.19 16.18
CA ALA A 93 22.28 5.71 14.90
C ALA A 93 23.66 5.12 14.54
N GLU A 94 24.38 4.67 15.59
CA GLU A 94 25.70 4.03 15.51
C GLU A 94 25.77 2.92 16.55
N ILE A 95 26.42 1.80 16.22
CA ILE A 95 26.65 0.68 17.12
C ILE A 95 28.09 0.19 16.93
N ASP A 96 28.86 0.14 18.03
CA ASP A 96 30.28 -0.23 18.04
C ASP A 96 31.12 0.54 16.99
N GLY A 97 30.84 1.83 16.80
CA GLY A 97 31.53 2.70 15.83
C GLY A 97 31.08 2.49 14.39
N ALA A 98 30.09 1.64 14.12
CA ALA A 98 29.50 1.43 12.80
C ALA A 98 28.16 2.15 12.66
N LYS A 99 27.99 2.95 11.60
CA LYS A 99 26.73 3.62 11.29
C LYS A 99 25.62 2.61 10.99
N VAL A 100 24.49 2.68 11.71
CA VAL A 100 23.33 1.82 11.46
C VAL A 100 22.55 2.34 10.26
N VAL A 101 22.47 1.55 9.18
CA VAL A 101 21.86 1.92 7.90
C VAL A 101 20.59 1.13 7.59
N GLY A 102 20.24 0.12 8.37
CA GLY A 102 19.05 -0.69 8.12
C GLY A 102 18.52 -1.44 9.33
N LEU A 103 17.25 -1.81 9.23
CA LEU A 103 16.60 -2.82 10.05
C LEU A 103 16.38 -4.05 9.17
N GLU A 104 16.90 -5.21 9.55
CA GLU A 104 16.76 -6.45 8.78
C GLU A 104 15.34 -7.01 8.91
N ASN A 105 15.04 -7.95 8.04
CA ASN A 105 13.77 -8.66 8.02
C ASN A 105 13.48 -9.27 9.40
N LYS A 106 12.29 -8.99 9.94
CA LYS A 106 11.79 -9.52 11.21
C LYS A 106 12.54 -9.05 12.46
N SER A 107 13.40 -8.04 12.39
CA SER A 107 14.31 -7.60 13.47
C SER A 107 13.64 -7.27 14.81
N LEU A 108 12.38 -6.81 14.79
CA LEU A 108 11.57 -6.53 16.00
C LEU A 108 10.23 -7.28 15.99
N LYS A 109 10.05 -8.26 15.09
CA LYS A 109 8.76 -8.92 14.87
C LYS A 109 8.19 -9.49 16.16
N GLY A 110 6.92 -9.15 16.44
CA GLY A 110 6.17 -9.70 17.58
C GLY A 110 6.60 -9.17 18.95
N SER A 111 7.39 -8.09 19.02
CA SER A 111 7.79 -7.47 20.28
C SER A 111 6.56 -6.94 21.03
N SER A 112 6.07 -7.73 21.99
CA SER A 112 4.80 -7.47 22.69
C SER A 112 4.86 -6.35 23.73
N SER A 113 6.05 -5.97 24.21
CA SER A 113 6.27 -4.85 25.14
C SER A 113 6.35 -3.50 24.43
N LEU A 114 6.73 -3.50 23.14
CA LEU A 114 7.04 -2.30 22.36
C LEU A 114 5.82 -1.40 22.19
N LYS A 115 5.92 -0.16 22.68
CA LYS A 115 4.89 0.90 22.51
C LYS A 115 5.34 2.04 21.63
N GLU A 116 6.62 2.37 21.64
CA GLU A 116 7.18 3.41 20.79
C GLU A 116 8.47 2.91 20.13
N LEU A 117 8.56 3.10 18.80
CA LEU A 117 9.75 2.79 18.01
C LEU A 117 10.29 4.07 17.37
N ILE A 118 11.56 4.36 17.63
CA ILE A 118 12.26 5.51 17.06
C ILE A 118 13.36 4.98 16.14
N ILE A 119 13.20 5.24 14.85
CA ILE A 119 14.16 4.87 13.79
C ILE A 119 14.96 6.11 13.42
N PRO A 120 16.29 6.10 13.60
CA PRO A 120 17.11 7.29 13.42
C PRO A 120 17.30 7.67 11.95
N ASP A 121 17.78 8.89 11.74
CA ASP A 121 18.07 9.43 10.41
C ASP A 121 19.17 8.67 9.65
N SER A 122 19.97 7.84 10.34
CA SER A 122 21.00 7.03 9.71
C SER A 122 20.46 5.85 8.91
N VAL A 123 19.23 5.39 9.22
CA VAL A 123 18.59 4.24 8.57
C VAL A 123 18.05 4.63 7.20
N GLU A 124 18.35 3.81 6.20
CA GLU A 124 17.93 3.97 4.80
C GLU A 124 16.86 2.94 4.40
N VAL A 125 16.87 1.75 5.02
CA VAL A 125 15.97 0.64 4.70
C VAL A 125 15.36 0.04 5.96
N ILE A 126 14.04 -0.12 5.95
CA ILE A 126 13.30 -0.94 6.91
C ILE A 126 12.92 -2.23 6.18
N GLY A 127 13.43 -3.35 6.64
CA GLY A 127 13.25 -4.67 6.02
C GLY A 127 11.83 -5.21 6.12
N ASN A 128 11.61 -6.34 5.45
CA ASN A 128 10.31 -7.00 5.42
C ASN A 128 9.95 -7.55 6.81
N TYR A 129 8.71 -7.36 7.24
CA TYR A 129 8.21 -7.82 8.54
C TYR A 129 8.96 -7.23 9.75
N ALA A 130 9.72 -6.14 9.60
CA ALA A 130 10.66 -5.64 10.62
C ALA A 130 10.01 -5.47 12.00
N ALA A 131 8.83 -4.87 12.08
CA ALA A 131 8.03 -4.71 13.30
C ALA A 131 6.61 -5.30 13.15
N MET A 132 6.47 -6.36 12.33
CA MET A 132 5.21 -7.05 12.11
C MET A 132 4.68 -7.62 13.44
N TYR A 133 3.37 -7.46 13.68
CA TYR A 133 2.69 -7.97 14.88
C TYR A 133 3.22 -7.42 16.22
N CYS A 134 3.83 -6.23 16.19
CA CYS A 134 4.07 -5.44 17.40
C CYS A 134 2.77 -4.75 17.82
N ASP A 135 1.77 -5.55 18.26
CA ASP A 135 0.37 -5.07 18.43
C ASP A 135 0.21 -4.01 19.52
N ASN A 136 1.15 -3.89 20.46
CA ASN A 136 1.15 -2.84 21.47
C ASN A 136 1.87 -1.57 21.03
N LEU A 137 2.48 -1.56 19.83
CA LEU A 137 3.11 -0.37 19.27
C LEU A 137 2.04 0.72 19.02
N GLU A 138 2.22 1.88 19.63
CA GLU A 138 1.29 3.02 19.56
C GLU A 138 1.82 4.12 18.64
N LYS A 139 3.16 4.24 18.55
CA LYS A 139 3.81 5.30 17.79
C LYS A 139 5.11 4.82 17.14
N VAL A 140 5.30 5.21 15.89
CA VAL A 140 6.56 5.02 15.15
C VAL A 140 7.05 6.37 14.64
N THR A 141 8.35 6.64 14.86
CA THR A 141 9.06 7.76 14.23
C THR A 141 10.04 7.20 13.21
N ILE A 142 9.89 7.59 11.95
CA ILE A 142 10.70 7.13 10.81
C ILE A 142 11.67 8.23 10.43
N GLY A 143 12.97 7.92 10.49
CA GLY A 143 14.06 8.86 10.21
C GLY A 143 14.05 9.39 8.76
N LYS A 144 14.67 10.55 8.58
CA LYS A 144 14.57 11.33 7.32
C LYS A 144 15.17 10.65 6.09
N ASN A 145 16.12 9.73 6.25
CA ASN A 145 16.81 9.09 5.15
C ASN A 145 16.24 7.72 4.78
N VAL A 146 15.16 7.27 5.43
CA VAL A 146 14.48 6.03 5.07
C VAL A 146 13.90 6.18 3.66
N LYS A 147 14.38 5.35 2.73
CA LYS A 147 13.98 5.32 1.31
C LYS A 147 12.95 4.23 1.03
N HIS A 148 13.01 3.15 1.80
CA HIS A 148 12.21 1.95 1.56
C HIS A 148 11.63 1.41 2.88
N ILE A 149 10.31 1.16 2.88
CA ILE A 149 9.60 0.44 3.93
C ILE A 149 9.15 -0.89 3.34
N GLY A 150 9.67 -1.97 3.88
CA GLY A 150 9.50 -3.33 3.36
C GLY A 150 8.10 -3.91 3.51
N ILE A 151 7.91 -5.09 2.93
CA ILE A 151 6.65 -5.83 2.94
C ILE A 151 6.24 -6.11 4.38
N SER A 152 4.98 -5.83 4.72
CA SER A 152 4.41 -6.09 6.06
C SER A 152 5.24 -5.52 7.22
N ALA A 153 6.04 -4.47 6.99
CA ALA A 153 7.01 -3.97 7.98
C ALA A 153 6.37 -3.62 9.33
N PHE A 154 5.15 -3.08 9.31
CA PHE A 154 4.36 -2.70 10.49
C PHE A 154 2.97 -3.33 10.48
N GLU A 155 2.79 -4.45 9.80
CA GLU A 155 1.51 -5.16 9.74
C GLU A 155 1.02 -5.53 11.15
N GLY A 156 -0.23 -5.17 11.47
CA GLY A 156 -0.89 -5.54 12.72
C GLY A 156 -1.53 -6.92 12.66
N SER A 157 -1.65 -7.57 13.83
CA SER A 157 -2.35 -8.85 13.91
C SER A 157 -3.85 -8.68 13.68
N GLN A 158 -4.44 -9.65 13.03
CA GLN A 158 -5.88 -9.77 12.86
C GLN A 158 -6.50 -10.48 14.06
N GLU A 159 -7.57 -9.92 14.63
CA GLU A 159 -8.39 -10.61 15.63
C GLU A 159 -9.54 -11.36 14.94
N ASN A 160 -10.21 -10.70 14.00
CA ASN A 160 -11.21 -11.27 13.10
C ASN A 160 -11.26 -10.44 11.79
N THR A 161 -12.20 -10.74 10.90
CA THR A 161 -12.31 -10.08 9.58
C THR A 161 -12.48 -8.55 9.66
N TYR A 162 -12.98 -8.04 10.79
CA TYR A 162 -13.36 -6.62 10.97
C TYR A 162 -12.62 -5.92 12.11
N THR A 163 -11.82 -6.64 12.90
CA THR A 163 -11.06 -6.06 14.02
C THR A 163 -9.62 -6.52 13.99
N GLY A 164 -8.71 -5.58 14.22
CA GLY A 164 -7.28 -5.82 14.39
C GLY A 164 -6.85 -5.57 15.83
N LYS A 165 -5.71 -6.11 16.21
CA LYS A 165 -5.12 -5.91 17.55
C LYS A 165 -4.17 -4.74 17.62
N SER A 166 -3.69 -4.26 16.46
CA SER A 166 -2.71 -3.18 16.39
C SER A 166 -3.20 -1.91 17.07
N LYS A 167 -2.36 -1.38 17.96
CA LYS A 167 -2.57 -0.10 18.66
C LYS A 167 -1.85 1.07 17.99
N LEU A 168 -1.22 0.88 16.84
CA LEU A 168 -0.47 1.93 16.14
C LEU A 168 -1.42 3.06 15.73
N LYS A 169 -1.30 4.19 16.44
CA LYS A 169 -2.12 5.39 16.23
C LYS A 169 -1.44 6.41 15.35
N THR A 170 -0.10 6.50 15.45
CA THR A 170 0.66 7.59 14.85
C THR A 170 1.92 7.07 14.18
N VAL A 171 2.11 7.47 12.92
CA VAL A 171 3.36 7.31 12.18
C VAL A 171 3.89 8.70 11.86
N ILE A 172 5.09 9.03 12.34
CA ILE A 172 5.76 10.29 12.06
C ILE A 172 6.84 10.02 11.01
N PHE A 173 6.71 10.67 9.87
CA PHE A 173 7.72 10.65 8.82
C PHE A 173 8.58 11.91 8.92
N ASN A 174 9.85 11.78 9.33
CA ASN A 174 10.80 12.91 9.31
C ASN A 174 11.35 13.18 7.91
N GLY A 175 11.16 12.24 6.98
CA GLY A 175 11.48 12.33 5.56
C GLY A 175 10.47 11.53 4.74
N ALA A 176 10.74 11.37 3.46
CA ALA A 176 9.84 10.68 2.55
C ALA A 176 10.44 9.35 2.06
N PRO A 177 9.92 8.19 2.47
CA PRO A 177 10.26 6.94 1.81
C PRO A 177 9.77 7.01 0.36
N LYS A 178 10.61 6.61 -0.59
CA LYS A 178 10.19 6.51 -1.99
C LYS A 178 9.16 5.43 -2.20
N THR A 179 9.30 4.32 -1.46
CA THR A 179 8.45 3.15 -1.58
C THR A 179 7.90 2.72 -0.22
N ILE A 180 6.59 2.58 -0.15
CA ILE A 180 5.87 1.89 0.93
C ILE A 180 5.36 0.60 0.32
N SER A 181 5.94 -0.54 0.73
CA SER A 181 5.72 -1.83 0.07
C SER A 181 4.37 -2.47 0.41
N GLU A 182 4.11 -3.62 -0.23
CA GLU A 182 2.92 -4.44 0.01
C GLU A 182 2.69 -4.66 1.51
N LYS A 183 1.44 -4.44 1.96
CA LYS A 183 0.99 -4.65 3.36
C LYS A 183 1.79 -3.92 4.44
N ALA A 184 2.61 -2.91 4.10
CA ALA A 184 3.52 -2.27 5.06
C ALA A 184 2.84 -1.83 6.37
N PHE A 185 1.60 -1.34 6.29
CA PHE A 185 0.75 -0.94 7.43
C PHE A 185 -0.63 -1.65 7.41
N TYR A 186 -0.67 -2.87 6.85
CA TYR A 186 -1.90 -3.65 6.79
C TYR A 186 -2.43 -3.97 8.19
N PHE A 187 -3.73 -3.82 8.42
CA PHE A 187 -4.36 -3.98 9.74
C PHE A 187 -3.82 -3.06 10.86
N CYS A 188 -3.20 -1.91 10.54
CA CYS A 188 -2.95 -0.87 11.54
C CYS A 188 -4.29 -0.21 11.94
N SER A 189 -5.13 -1.01 12.62
CA SER A 189 -6.55 -0.71 12.86
C SER A 189 -6.80 0.53 13.71
N ALA A 190 -5.84 0.95 14.53
CA ALA A 190 -5.92 2.15 15.37
C ALA A 190 -5.32 3.40 14.73
N LEU A 191 -4.71 3.30 13.53
CA LEU A 191 -4.10 4.43 12.86
C LEU A 191 -5.14 5.51 12.56
N THR A 192 -4.90 6.74 13.09
CA THR A 192 -5.91 7.81 13.07
C THR A 192 -5.92 8.61 11.78
N GLU A 193 -4.76 8.73 11.14
CA GLU A 193 -4.58 9.46 9.88
C GLU A 193 -3.55 8.78 9.00
N ILE A 194 -3.71 8.91 7.69
CA ILE A 194 -2.73 8.52 6.67
C ILE A 194 -2.43 9.78 5.87
N VAL A 195 -1.43 10.54 6.34
CA VAL A 195 -0.93 11.75 5.68
C VAL A 195 0.51 11.46 5.27
N LEU A 196 0.73 11.22 4.00
CA LEU A 196 2.04 10.86 3.49
C LEU A 196 2.86 12.10 3.16
N PRO A 197 4.18 12.09 3.38
CA PRO A 197 5.06 13.21 3.07
C PRO A 197 5.31 13.32 1.55
N GLU A 198 5.58 14.54 1.09
CA GLU A 198 6.05 14.77 -0.28
C GLU A 198 7.34 13.99 -0.55
N GLY A 199 7.42 13.35 -1.74
CA GLY A 199 8.55 12.51 -2.13
C GLY A 199 8.26 11.00 -2.11
N VAL A 200 7.11 10.57 -1.59
CA VAL A 200 6.61 9.20 -1.80
C VAL A 200 6.24 9.04 -3.27
N GLU A 201 6.74 7.97 -3.90
CA GLU A 201 6.51 7.69 -5.34
C GLU A 201 5.57 6.49 -5.56
N THR A 202 5.65 5.48 -4.68
CA THR A 202 4.89 4.22 -4.84
C THR A 202 4.29 3.74 -3.53
N ILE A 203 3.02 3.35 -3.57
CA ILE A 203 2.28 2.69 -2.48
C ILE A 203 1.86 1.31 -2.98
N GLY A 204 2.33 0.26 -2.32
CA GLY A 204 2.14 -1.13 -2.70
C GLY A 204 0.75 -1.67 -2.40
N GLU A 205 0.50 -2.87 -2.90
CA GLU A 205 -0.76 -3.60 -2.73
C GLU A 205 -1.07 -3.81 -1.24
N TRP A 206 -2.32 -3.53 -0.82
CA TRP A 206 -2.79 -3.66 0.57
C TRP A 206 -2.03 -2.78 1.59
N ALA A 207 -1.18 -1.83 1.19
CA ALA A 207 -0.23 -1.14 2.07
C ALA A 207 -0.86 -0.55 3.34
N PHE A 208 -2.05 0.04 3.24
CA PHE A 208 -2.84 0.61 4.34
C PHE A 208 -4.23 0.00 4.47
N ALA A 209 -4.46 -1.17 3.87
CA ALA A 209 -5.78 -1.78 3.93
C ALA A 209 -6.15 -2.14 5.39
N LYS A 210 -7.44 -1.95 5.71
CA LYS A 210 -8.02 -2.20 7.03
C LYS A 210 -7.46 -1.32 8.15
N CYS A 211 -7.00 -0.11 7.82
CA CYS A 211 -6.77 0.96 8.78
C CYS A 211 -8.12 1.59 9.17
N PHE A 212 -8.90 0.87 9.98
CA PHE A 212 -10.32 1.19 10.25
C PHE A 212 -10.56 2.53 10.92
N SER A 213 -9.58 3.06 11.66
CA SER A 213 -9.71 4.32 12.41
C SER A 213 -9.22 5.55 11.64
N ALA A 214 -8.55 5.37 10.50
CA ALA A 214 -8.00 6.47 9.71
C ALA A 214 -9.13 7.37 9.21
N LYS A 215 -9.11 8.65 9.62
CA LYS A 215 -10.13 9.65 9.25
C LYS A 215 -9.82 10.37 7.95
N ARG A 216 -8.53 10.54 7.66
CA ARG A 216 -8.05 11.28 6.49
C ARG A 216 -7.00 10.47 5.77
N ILE A 217 -7.11 10.41 4.45
CA ILE A 217 -6.14 9.80 3.55
C ILE A 217 -5.70 10.88 2.57
N ILE A 218 -4.52 11.44 2.79
CA ILE A 218 -3.96 12.53 1.99
C ILE A 218 -2.70 12.02 1.30
N ILE A 219 -2.80 11.90 -0.01
CA ILE A 219 -1.72 11.43 -0.87
C ILE A 219 -1.10 12.65 -1.55
N PRO A 220 0.21 12.90 -1.35
CA PRO A 220 0.88 14.09 -1.86
C PRO A 220 1.12 14.02 -3.37
N GLU A 221 1.39 15.20 -3.96
CA GLU A 221 1.91 15.25 -5.32
C GLU A 221 3.25 14.48 -5.42
N GLY A 222 3.50 13.90 -6.59
CA GLY A 222 4.67 13.06 -6.85
C GLY A 222 4.43 11.56 -6.68
N VAL A 223 3.32 11.13 -6.04
CA VAL A 223 2.90 9.73 -6.06
C VAL A 223 2.45 9.37 -7.47
N LYS A 224 3.11 8.37 -8.05
CA LYS A 224 2.90 7.91 -9.43
C LYS A 224 2.08 6.64 -9.50
N LYS A 225 2.11 5.85 -8.40
CA LYS A 225 1.46 4.53 -8.37
C LYS A 225 0.89 4.23 -6.99
N ILE A 226 -0.35 3.76 -7.00
CA ILE A 226 -1.04 3.16 -5.85
C ILE A 226 -1.56 1.81 -6.35
N ASP A 227 -1.04 0.71 -5.82
CA ASP A 227 -1.42 -0.63 -6.25
C ASP A 227 -2.81 -1.05 -5.73
N ASP A 228 -3.31 -2.18 -6.24
CA ASP A 228 -4.61 -2.74 -5.92
C ASP A 228 -4.84 -2.83 -4.40
N HIS A 229 -6.06 -2.53 -3.96
CA HIS A 229 -6.49 -2.68 -2.57
C HIS A 229 -5.72 -1.83 -1.53
N ALA A 230 -4.87 -0.88 -1.93
CA ALA A 230 -3.95 -0.19 -1.02
C ALA A 230 -4.62 0.42 0.22
N PHE A 231 -5.85 0.91 0.12
CA PHE A 231 -6.65 1.50 1.21
C PHE A 231 -7.99 0.76 1.43
N LEU A 232 -8.07 -0.49 1.00
CA LEU A 232 -9.28 -1.30 1.12
C LEU A 232 -9.77 -1.34 2.58
N LYS A 233 -11.07 -1.11 2.78
CA LYS A 233 -11.73 -1.13 4.10
C LYS A 233 -11.15 -0.14 5.12
N CYS A 234 -10.65 1.01 4.71
CA CYS A 234 -10.43 2.14 5.59
C CYS A 234 -11.80 2.75 5.97
N THR A 235 -12.61 1.98 6.73
CA THR A 235 -14.02 2.30 6.98
C THR A 235 -14.24 3.60 7.73
N GLY A 236 -13.24 4.10 8.46
CA GLY A 236 -13.29 5.38 9.17
C GLY A 236 -12.94 6.59 8.32
N ALA A 237 -12.45 6.41 7.08
CA ALA A 237 -12.00 7.51 6.24
C ALA A 237 -13.19 8.39 5.82
N VAL A 238 -13.13 9.66 6.21
CA VAL A 238 -14.13 10.68 5.87
C VAL A 238 -13.68 11.51 4.66
N GLU A 239 -12.37 11.70 4.56
CA GLU A 239 -11.73 12.49 3.49
C GLU A 239 -10.62 11.70 2.79
N VAL A 240 -10.66 11.70 1.46
CA VAL A 240 -9.60 11.16 0.59
C VAL A 240 -9.22 12.24 -0.42
N SER A 241 -7.91 12.50 -0.55
CA SER A 241 -7.36 13.39 -1.58
C SER A 241 -6.26 12.67 -2.36
N LEU A 242 -6.43 12.61 -3.68
CA LEU A 242 -5.51 11.99 -4.62
C LEU A 242 -4.86 13.04 -5.52
N PRO A 243 -3.55 12.93 -5.79
CA PRO A 243 -2.80 13.92 -6.55
C PRO A 243 -3.05 13.83 -8.06
N GLY A 244 -2.75 14.91 -8.77
CA GLY A 244 -2.79 14.95 -10.23
C GLY A 244 -1.64 14.20 -10.91
N THR A 245 -0.61 13.81 -10.19
CA THR A 245 0.48 12.95 -10.70
C THR A 245 0.10 11.48 -10.83
N LEU A 246 -1.02 11.06 -10.22
CA LEU A 246 -1.54 9.70 -10.30
C LEU A 246 -2.37 9.52 -11.59
N GLU A 247 -1.96 8.62 -12.48
CA GLU A 247 -2.70 8.38 -13.73
C GLU A 247 -3.87 7.39 -13.56
N CYS A 248 -3.83 6.52 -12.55
CA CYS A 248 -4.81 5.45 -12.35
C CYS A 248 -5.17 5.29 -10.88
N VAL A 249 -6.45 5.15 -10.58
CA VAL A 249 -6.95 4.60 -9.31
C VAL A 249 -7.22 3.12 -9.56
N ASP A 250 -6.35 2.25 -9.04
CA ASP A 250 -6.32 0.83 -9.33
C ASP A 250 -7.45 0.04 -8.66
N ILE A 251 -7.50 -1.28 -8.90
CA ILE A 251 -8.62 -2.15 -8.53
C ILE A 251 -8.88 -2.09 -7.02
N SER A 252 -10.14 -1.84 -6.64
CA SER A 252 -10.62 -1.86 -5.26
C SER A 252 -9.79 -1.03 -4.27
N THR A 253 -9.05 -0.02 -4.76
CA THR A 253 -8.13 0.79 -3.94
C THR A 253 -8.82 1.34 -2.69
N PHE A 254 -10.06 1.85 -2.80
CA PHE A 254 -10.86 2.39 -1.70
C PHE A 254 -12.15 1.58 -1.45
N TYR A 255 -12.15 0.30 -1.83
CA TYR A 255 -13.29 -0.57 -1.59
C TYR A 255 -13.70 -0.58 -0.11
N ARG A 256 -14.99 -0.32 0.17
CA ARG A 256 -15.54 -0.23 1.52
C ARG A 256 -14.96 0.88 2.41
N CYS A 257 -14.56 2.00 1.86
CA CYS A 257 -14.36 3.22 2.63
C CYS A 257 -15.74 3.83 2.97
N SER A 258 -16.51 3.13 3.80
CA SER A 258 -17.95 3.36 3.99
C SER A 258 -18.32 4.70 4.62
N SER A 259 -17.38 5.38 5.31
CA SER A 259 -17.57 6.72 5.87
C SER A 259 -17.08 7.85 4.95
N LEU A 260 -16.62 7.54 3.72
CA LEU A 260 -16.04 8.55 2.82
C LEU A 260 -17.13 9.53 2.37
N GLU A 261 -16.99 10.79 2.79
CA GLU A 261 -17.89 11.90 2.46
C GLU A 261 -17.28 12.83 1.42
N LYS A 262 -15.96 13.07 1.52
CA LYS A 262 -15.22 14.00 0.68
C LYS A 262 -14.15 13.29 -0.12
N LEU A 263 -14.31 13.28 -1.45
CA LEU A 263 -13.35 12.73 -2.40
C LEU A 263 -12.83 13.85 -3.30
N THR A 264 -11.51 14.05 -3.30
CA THR A 264 -10.83 14.96 -4.22
C THR A 264 -9.93 14.14 -5.15
N LEU A 265 -10.14 14.30 -6.45
CA LEU A 265 -9.38 13.63 -7.50
C LEU A 265 -8.60 14.69 -8.28
N GLY A 266 -7.27 14.52 -8.36
CA GLY A 266 -6.40 15.45 -9.09
C GLY A 266 -6.57 15.36 -10.60
N GLU A 267 -6.37 16.50 -11.28
CA GLU A 267 -6.34 16.55 -12.72
C GLU A 267 -5.09 15.85 -13.27
N GLY A 268 -5.27 14.76 -13.97
CA GLY A 268 -4.22 13.85 -14.44
C GLY A 268 -4.62 12.40 -14.29
N ILE A 269 -5.61 12.11 -13.43
CA ILE A 269 -6.19 10.76 -13.29
C ILE A 269 -6.99 10.47 -14.57
N LYS A 270 -6.53 9.47 -15.32
CA LYS A 270 -7.13 9.03 -16.59
C LYS A 270 -8.05 7.82 -16.42
N LYS A 271 -7.83 7.03 -15.37
CA LYS A 271 -8.54 5.76 -15.19
C LYS A 271 -8.96 5.58 -13.73
N ILE A 272 -10.20 5.14 -13.53
CA ILE A 272 -10.70 4.58 -12.29
C ILE A 272 -11.06 3.15 -12.59
N GLU A 273 -10.33 2.20 -11.99
CA GLU A 273 -10.44 0.79 -12.30
C GLU A 273 -11.59 0.11 -11.53
N LYS A 274 -11.72 -1.22 -11.74
CA LYS A 274 -12.82 -2.01 -11.19
C LYS A 274 -12.94 -1.86 -9.67
N GLY A 275 -14.14 -1.47 -9.21
CA GLY A 275 -14.49 -1.42 -7.80
C GLY A 275 -13.69 -0.40 -6.97
N ALA A 276 -13.01 0.57 -7.61
CA ALA A 276 -12.09 1.47 -6.92
C ALA A 276 -12.73 2.19 -5.72
N PHE A 277 -13.99 2.59 -5.83
CA PHE A 277 -14.80 3.23 -4.77
C PHE A 277 -16.08 2.44 -4.45
N GLU A 278 -16.09 1.14 -4.72
CA GLU A 278 -17.23 0.27 -4.42
C GLU A 278 -17.54 0.26 -2.92
N GLU A 279 -18.82 0.36 -2.56
CA GLU A 279 -19.31 0.43 -1.17
C GLU A 279 -18.81 1.65 -0.36
N CYS A 280 -18.47 2.77 -1.03
CA CYS A 280 -18.27 4.07 -0.37
C CYS A 280 -19.63 4.74 -0.11
N SER A 281 -20.38 4.17 0.83
CA SER A 281 -21.82 4.44 1.02
C SER A 281 -22.15 5.83 1.55
N ALA A 282 -21.19 6.57 2.13
CA ALA A 282 -21.41 7.93 2.63
C ALA A 282 -21.13 9.03 1.60
N LEU A 283 -20.57 8.70 0.42
CA LEU A 283 -20.38 9.69 -0.66
C LEU A 283 -21.70 10.29 -1.09
N LYS A 284 -21.76 11.63 -1.19
CA LYS A 284 -22.93 12.39 -1.63
C LYS A 284 -22.78 12.96 -3.02
N THR A 285 -21.63 13.57 -3.26
CA THR A 285 -21.32 14.20 -4.54
C THR A 285 -19.89 13.85 -4.94
N VAL A 286 -19.67 13.66 -6.23
CA VAL A 286 -18.34 13.42 -6.81
C VAL A 286 -18.18 14.25 -8.08
N THR A 287 -17.08 14.98 -8.19
CA THR A 287 -16.65 15.56 -9.46
C THR A 287 -15.45 14.77 -9.97
N LEU A 288 -15.62 14.15 -11.14
CA LEU A 288 -14.53 13.43 -11.80
C LEU A 288 -13.66 14.42 -12.57
N PRO A 289 -12.33 14.21 -12.64
CA PRO A 289 -11.43 15.12 -13.32
C PRO A 289 -11.69 15.14 -14.84
N GLU A 290 -11.44 16.26 -15.49
CA GLU A 290 -11.59 16.40 -16.96
C GLU A 290 -10.67 15.45 -17.74
N SER A 291 -9.53 15.09 -17.15
CA SER A 291 -8.57 14.13 -17.70
C SER A 291 -9.07 12.69 -17.76
N LEU A 292 -10.21 12.37 -17.11
CA LEU A 292 -10.68 10.99 -16.98
C LEU A 292 -11.16 10.44 -18.32
N GLU A 293 -10.65 9.29 -18.72
CA GLU A 293 -10.97 8.58 -19.97
C GLU A 293 -11.77 7.29 -19.74
N LYS A 294 -11.62 6.67 -18.55
CA LYS A 294 -12.21 5.35 -18.24
C LYS A 294 -12.80 5.29 -16.84
N LEU A 295 -14.04 4.80 -16.74
CA LEU A 295 -14.69 4.32 -15.53
C LEU A 295 -14.83 2.79 -15.57
N GLY A 296 -14.20 2.09 -14.65
CA GLY A 296 -14.19 0.63 -14.56
C GLY A 296 -15.52 0.06 -14.05
N LYS A 297 -15.68 -1.26 -14.26
CA LYS A 297 -16.83 -2.00 -13.75
C LYS A 297 -16.94 -1.83 -12.22
N TYR A 298 -18.12 -1.57 -11.69
CA TYR A 298 -18.39 -1.42 -10.25
C TYR A 298 -17.66 -0.22 -9.59
N ALA A 299 -17.14 0.75 -10.34
CA ALA A 299 -16.31 1.82 -9.77
C ALA A 299 -16.97 2.54 -8.58
N PHE A 300 -18.30 2.75 -8.62
CA PHE A 300 -19.13 3.34 -7.55
C PHE A 300 -20.33 2.44 -7.19
N TYR A 301 -20.17 1.13 -7.32
CA TYR A 301 -21.22 0.17 -6.96
C TYR A 301 -21.54 0.23 -5.46
N ASN A 302 -22.82 0.17 -5.07
CA ASN A 302 -23.28 0.27 -3.69
C ASN A 302 -22.89 1.59 -2.96
N CYS A 303 -22.61 2.68 -3.71
CA CYS A 303 -22.49 4.02 -3.13
C CYS A 303 -23.89 4.59 -2.86
N TYR A 304 -24.61 4.02 -1.89
CA TYR A 304 -26.03 4.31 -1.64
C TYR A 304 -26.35 5.77 -1.37
N GLY A 305 -25.36 6.52 -0.89
CA GLY A 305 -25.50 7.94 -0.58
C GLY A 305 -25.26 8.89 -1.76
N LEU A 306 -24.82 8.37 -2.92
CA LEU A 306 -24.39 9.21 -4.03
C LEU A 306 -25.62 9.80 -4.77
N ASP A 307 -25.82 11.09 -4.59
CA ASP A 307 -26.94 11.85 -5.17
C ASP A 307 -26.56 12.48 -6.52
N GLU A 308 -25.30 12.95 -6.65
CA GLU A 308 -24.81 13.64 -7.86
C GLU A 308 -23.38 13.20 -8.22
N ILE A 309 -23.14 13.04 -9.50
CA ILE A 309 -21.79 12.84 -10.04
C ILE A 309 -21.58 13.66 -11.31
N THR A 310 -20.49 14.44 -11.35
CA THR A 310 -20.08 15.14 -12.57
C THR A 310 -19.13 14.24 -13.36
N VAL A 311 -19.49 13.96 -14.61
CA VAL A 311 -18.73 13.11 -15.53
C VAL A 311 -18.51 13.89 -16.84
N HIS A 312 -17.29 14.33 -17.08
CA HIS A 312 -16.94 15.11 -18.26
C HIS A 312 -16.91 14.27 -19.55
N SER A 313 -17.03 14.92 -20.70
CA SER A 313 -17.09 14.30 -22.03
C SER A 313 -15.82 13.54 -22.44
N GLY A 314 -14.74 13.71 -21.69
CA GLY A 314 -13.48 12.96 -21.83
C GLY A 314 -13.63 11.45 -21.60
N VAL A 315 -14.59 11.03 -20.78
CA VAL A 315 -14.82 9.63 -20.50
C VAL A 315 -15.41 8.89 -21.71
N LYS A 316 -14.66 7.94 -22.24
CA LYS A 316 -15.01 7.16 -23.45
C LYS A 316 -15.29 5.70 -23.15
N VAL A 317 -14.79 5.18 -22.03
CA VAL A 317 -14.95 3.78 -21.63
C VAL A 317 -15.74 3.69 -20.34
N PHE A 318 -16.94 3.09 -20.43
CA PHE A 318 -17.81 2.83 -19.29
C PHE A 318 -17.88 1.32 -19.03
N GLY A 319 -17.48 0.90 -17.83
CA GLY A 319 -17.65 -0.48 -17.37
C GLY A 319 -19.12 -0.82 -17.09
N GLY A 320 -19.37 -2.11 -16.86
CA GLY A 320 -20.72 -2.54 -16.47
C GLY A 320 -21.03 -2.17 -15.01
N GLU A 321 -22.30 -1.83 -14.73
CA GLU A 321 -22.85 -1.69 -13.38
C GLU A 321 -22.09 -0.68 -12.49
N ILE A 322 -21.55 0.42 -13.09
CA ILE A 322 -20.73 1.41 -12.40
C ILE A 322 -21.46 1.96 -11.18
N PHE A 323 -22.74 2.36 -11.35
CA PHE A 323 -23.59 2.99 -10.33
C PHE A 323 -24.74 2.09 -9.88
N LYS A 324 -24.63 0.75 -10.03
CA LYS A 324 -25.69 -0.15 -9.61
C LYS A 324 -25.89 -0.08 -8.09
N ALA A 325 -27.16 -0.08 -7.66
CA ALA A 325 -27.59 0.11 -6.27
C ALA A 325 -27.17 1.46 -5.68
N VAL A 326 -26.95 2.48 -6.51
CA VAL A 326 -27.03 3.89 -6.14
C VAL A 326 -28.50 4.29 -6.22
N GLY A 327 -28.96 5.18 -5.33
CA GLY A 327 -30.37 5.61 -5.28
C GLY A 327 -30.78 6.48 -6.49
N GLU A 328 -31.42 7.61 -6.25
CA GLU A 328 -31.78 8.58 -7.28
C GLU A 328 -30.56 9.40 -7.69
N LEU A 329 -29.71 8.84 -8.57
CA LEU A 329 -28.51 9.48 -9.04
C LEU A 329 -28.81 10.49 -10.16
N THR A 330 -28.23 11.68 -10.06
CA THR A 330 -28.14 12.66 -11.15
C THR A 330 -26.72 12.68 -11.71
N VAL A 331 -26.58 12.35 -12.99
CA VAL A 331 -25.32 12.48 -13.74
C VAL A 331 -25.28 13.86 -14.39
N ILE A 332 -24.31 14.66 -13.99
CA ILE A 332 -24.07 16.02 -14.52
C ILE A 332 -23.00 15.90 -15.61
N THR A 333 -23.31 16.31 -16.84
CA THR A 333 -22.40 16.09 -17.98
C THR A 333 -22.73 17.02 -19.14
N GLU A 334 -21.86 17.08 -20.16
CA GLU A 334 -22.07 17.83 -21.39
C GLU A 334 -23.04 17.10 -22.33
N SER A 335 -23.79 17.88 -23.09
CA SER A 335 -24.74 17.37 -24.10
C SER A 335 -24.03 16.55 -25.18
N GLY A 336 -24.60 15.42 -25.55
CA GLY A 336 -24.05 14.50 -26.56
C GLY A 336 -22.87 13.68 -26.09
N SER A 337 -22.49 13.74 -24.80
CA SER A 337 -21.38 12.99 -24.22
C SER A 337 -21.68 11.49 -24.09
N GLY A 338 -20.60 10.68 -23.94
CA GLY A 338 -20.73 9.27 -23.59
C GLY A 338 -21.40 9.06 -22.23
N ALA A 339 -21.21 9.99 -21.29
CA ALA A 339 -21.80 9.95 -19.96
C ALA A 339 -23.32 10.20 -20.00
N GLU A 340 -23.79 11.13 -20.83
CA GLU A 340 -25.22 11.35 -21.05
C GLU A 340 -25.89 10.08 -21.61
N LYS A 341 -25.26 9.46 -22.61
CA LYS A 341 -25.76 8.21 -23.17
C LYS A 341 -25.80 7.10 -22.13
N TYR A 342 -24.70 6.91 -21.38
CA TYR A 342 -24.61 5.89 -20.33
C TYR A 342 -25.69 6.08 -19.27
N ALA A 343 -25.89 7.32 -18.80
CA ALA A 343 -26.90 7.65 -17.79
C ALA A 343 -28.31 7.30 -18.28
N LYS A 344 -28.68 7.71 -19.50
CA LYS A 344 -29.99 7.41 -20.10
C LYS A 344 -30.22 5.92 -20.29
N ASP A 345 -29.22 5.19 -20.80
CA ASP A 345 -29.30 3.75 -21.05
C ASP A 345 -29.48 2.94 -19.75
N ASN A 346 -29.05 3.50 -18.59
CA ASN A 346 -29.16 2.87 -17.27
C ASN A 346 -30.25 3.49 -16.37
N GLY A 347 -31.05 4.44 -16.89
CA GLY A 347 -32.19 5.01 -16.19
C GLY A 347 -31.85 6.02 -15.10
N PHE A 348 -30.68 6.67 -15.14
CA PHE A 348 -30.27 7.73 -14.22
C PHE A 348 -30.80 9.09 -14.70
N ASN A 349 -30.98 10.02 -13.75
CA ASN A 349 -31.28 11.42 -14.09
C ASN A 349 -30.07 12.07 -14.76
N VAL A 350 -30.32 13.00 -15.68
CA VAL A 350 -29.27 13.75 -16.41
C VAL A 350 -29.46 15.23 -16.21
N SER A 351 -28.39 15.93 -15.82
CA SER A 351 -28.29 17.39 -15.81
C SER A 351 -27.20 17.82 -16.78
N ILE A 352 -27.54 18.73 -17.72
CA ILE A 352 -26.60 19.17 -18.75
C ILE A 352 -25.84 20.40 -18.24
N ILE A 353 -24.52 20.34 -18.34
CA ILE A 353 -23.65 21.50 -18.16
C ILE A 353 -23.78 22.37 -19.42
N GLY A 354 -24.08 23.64 -19.23
CA GLY A 354 -24.23 24.64 -20.31
C GLY A 354 -22.90 25.11 -20.88
#